data_006791d558cc6041727fba8b03a1f53f
#
_entry.id   006791d558cc6041727fba8b03a1f53f
#
_cell.length_a   1.000
_cell.length_b   1.000
_cell.length_c   1.000
_cell.angle_alpha   90.00
_cell.angle_beta   90.00
_cell.angle_gamma   90.00
#
_symmetry.space_group_name_H-M   'P 1'
#
loop_
_entity.id
_entity.type
_entity.pdbx_description
1 polymer ?
#
loop_
_entity_poly.entity_id
_entity_poly.type
_entity_poly.pdbx_seq_one_letter_code
_entity_poly.pdbx_strand_id
1 'polypeptide(L)'
;MTFEPLVKELVPAPSVDTCTAKLASLPGCLLLDSSMRILNDGDQPLGRYSFLMADPFQTIQIPLGSEQPFVEIGRLLDQFTSPTIPNLPPMQGGLAGFFSYDLNQSIEKIDPVAHNEFQLPAIVLAAYDLVIAWDHQLNRTWMISHGFPETSPEDQEKRAQSRIKFFSNVLESEEVSHSNNDQPHLSEDLALEVSNALNVDGPTDLKSNFSKQHYIDTVQRCIDYIFAGDVFQINLSQRLLHPSNCDSLELYRRLKNCNPSPFGGYFDISGITDCPAQIISASPERLCSVRDRIVETRPIKGTRRRTGQPMVDIQAREELLASEKDRAENTMIVDLMRNDLSIVCESDSVRVGQLCELEEYQSVLHLVSSVEGKLKPSKNLIDLVAAIFPGGSITGAPKVRAMEIISELEPCARGAYCGSMGYLGFDGSADLNILIRTITASQGWWQIPVGGGIVSHSIPQKEYEETWTKAAGMLRAVTMDQAPA
;
A
#
# COMPACT_ATOMS: atom_id res chain seq x y z
N MET A 1 -23.90 -1.18 29.68
CA MET A 1 -22.48 -0.83 29.68
C MET A 1 -21.92 -1.34 28.37
N THR A 2 -21.13 -0.54 27.66
CA THR A 2 -20.39 -0.99 26.46
C THR A 2 -19.15 -1.75 26.95
N PHE A 3 -18.82 -2.84 26.27
CA PHE A 3 -17.59 -3.57 26.52
C PHE A 3 -16.37 -2.69 26.14
N GLU A 4 -15.38 -2.63 27.01
CA GLU A 4 -14.08 -2.03 26.68
C GLU A 4 -13.13 -3.13 26.19
N PRO A 5 -12.38 -2.92 25.08
CA PRO A 5 -11.46 -3.92 24.58
C PRO A 5 -10.44 -4.36 25.61
N LEU A 6 -10.12 -5.64 25.64
CA LEU A 6 -9.08 -6.16 26.53
C LEU A 6 -7.70 -5.84 25.95
N VAL A 7 -6.82 -5.34 26.82
CA VAL A 7 -5.45 -4.96 26.48
C VAL A 7 -4.46 -5.78 27.30
N LYS A 8 -3.53 -6.47 26.61
CA LYS A 8 -2.42 -7.19 27.24
C LYS A 8 -1.10 -6.65 26.69
N GLU A 9 -0.28 -6.07 27.53
CA GLU A 9 1.09 -5.72 27.15
C GLU A 9 1.98 -6.97 27.07
N LEU A 10 2.80 -7.06 26.02
CA LEU A 10 3.76 -8.15 25.84
C LEU A 10 5.14 -7.69 26.35
N VAL A 11 5.63 -8.34 27.41
CA VAL A 11 6.90 -8.01 28.04
C VAL A 11 7.78 -9.26 28.14
N PRO A 12 9.00 -9.26 27.59
CA PRO A 12 9.61 -8.21 26.75
C PRO A 12 8.85 -8.05 25.42
N ALA A 13 8.98 -6.86 24.78
CA ALA A 13 8.39 -6.61 23.47
C ALA A 13 8.98 -7.58 22.42
N PRO A 14 8.16 -8.44 21.80
CA PRO A 14 8.65 -9.40 20.81
C PRO A 14 9.01 -8.70 19.49
N SER A 15 9.88 -9.31 18.68
CA SER A 15 10.20 -8.78 17.36
C SER A 15 9.03 -8.94 16.39
N VAL A 16 8.80 -7.95 15.53
CA VAL A 16 7.78 -8.01 14.48
C VAL A 16 7.99 -9.25 13.60
N ASP A 17 9.22 -9.50 13.16
CA ASP A 17 9.55 -10.64 12.27
C ASP A 17 9.26 -11.98 12.90
N THR A 18 9.56 -12.15 14.19
CA THR A 18 9.29 -13.39 14.91
C THR A 18 7.79 -13.62 15.04
N CYS A 19 7.02 -12.58 15.42
CA CYS A 19 5.57 -12.69 15.52
C CYS A 19 4.92 -12.98 14.17
N THR A 20 5.36 -12.31 13.12
CA THR A 20 4.83 -12.52 11.77
C THR A 20 5.10 -13.95 11.29
N ALA A 21 6.31 -14.49 11.51
CA ALA A 21 6.64 -15.88 11.15
C ALA A 21 5.74 -16.90 11.85
N LYS A 22 5.37 -16.65 13.11
CA LYS A 22 4.51 -17.55 13.89
C LYS A 22 3.04 -17.46 13.49
N LEU A 23 2.59 -16.28 13.06
CA LEU A 23 1.20 -16.06 12.64
C LEU A 23 0.98 -16.29 11.14
N ALA A 24 2.03 -16.44 10.33
CA ALA A 24 1.93 -16.58 8.88
C ALA A 24 1.12 -17.79 8.41
N SER A 25 0.99 -18.83 9.24
CA SER A 25 0.15 -19.99 8.94
C SER A 25 -1.33 -19.79 9.22
N LEU A 26 -1.69 -18.73 9.92
CA LEU A 26 -3.10 -18.41 10.19
C LEU A 26 -3.71 -17.67 8.97
N PRO A 27 -5.00 -17.91 8.67
CA PRO A 27 -5.67 -17.26 7.55
C PRO A 27 -5.58 -15.73 7.65
N GLY A 28 -5.41 -15.06 6.51
CA GLY A 28 -5.44 -13.61 6.43
C GLY A 28 -4.35 -12.94 7.25
N CYS A 29 -3.16 -13.50 7.35
CA CYS A 29 -2.03 -12.86 8.02
C CYS A 29 -1.70 -11.53 7.32
N LEU A 30 -1.90 -10.42 8.04
CA LEU A 30 -1.66 -9.07 7.56
C LEU A 30 -0.71 -8.35 8.51
N LEU A 31 0.42 -7.90 7.98
CA LEU A 31 1.37 -7.02 8.63
C LEU A 31 1.35 -5.65 7.95
N LEU A 32 1.04 -4.59 8.69
CA LEU A 32 1.30 -3.21 8.33
C LEU A 32 2.57 -2.78 9.06
N ASP A 33 3.66 -2.55 8.34
CA ASP A 33 5.00 -2.43 8.93
C ASP A 33 5.64 -1.07 8.64
N SER A 34 6.35 -0.60 9.63
CA SER A 34 7.20 0.60 9.55
C SER A 34 8.65 0.20 9.75
N SER A 35 9.31 -0.15 8.65
CA SER A 35 10.73 -0.57 8.65
C SER A 35 11.71 0.61 8.58
N MET A 36 11.23 1.83 8.28
CA MET A 36 12.03 3.05 8.24
C MET A 36 11.62 3.99 9.37
N ARG A 37 12.60 4.47 10.13
CA ARG A 37 12.40 5.50 11.17
C ARG A 37 12.74 6.86 10.59
N ILE A 38 11.91 7.87 10.88
CA ILE A 38 12.21 9.26 10.56
C ILE A 38 13.06 9.86 11.68
N LEU A 39 14.05 10.65 11.28
CA LEU A 39 14.98 11.30 12.23
C LEU A 39 14.44 12.65 12.74
N ASN A 40 13.34 13.16 12.20
CA ASN A 40 12.81 14.47 12.56
C ASN A 40 11.76 14.39 13.67
N ASP A 41 11.94 15.23 14.69
CA ASP A 41 11.13 15.37 15.91
C ASP A 41 9.78 16.09 15.69
N GLY A 42 8.99 15.71 14.67
CA GLY A 42 7.61 16.20 14.55
C GLY A 42 6.67 15.52 15.57
N ASP A 43 5.55 16.15 15.90
CA ASP A 43 4.55 15.65 16.87
C ASP A 43 3.99 14.26 16.53
N GLN A 44 4.14 13.79 15.30
CA GLN A 44 3.76 12.44 14.86
C GLN A 44 4.82 11.88 13.89
N PRO A 45 5.88 11.24 14.38
CA PRO A 45 6.88 10.65 13.52
C PRO A 45 6.27 9.53 12.67
N LEU A 46 6.42 9.63 11.35
CA LEU A 46 6.11 8.51 10.45
C LEU A 46 7.02 7.33 10.80
N GLY A 47 6.52 6.11 10.62
CA GLY A 47 7.31 4.94 10.95
C GLY A 47 7.33 4.54 12.43
N ARG A 48 6.43 5.09 13.25
CA ARG A 48 6.35 4.81 14.68
C ARG A 48 5.72 3.47 15.01
N TYR A 49 4.73 3.02 14.23
CA TYR A 49 3.89 1.88 14.59
C TYR A 49 3.98 0.76 13.56
N SER A 50 3.88 -0.49 14.04
CA SER A 50 3.59 -1.66 13.21
C SER A 50 2.41 -2.42 13.81
N PHE A 51 1.62 -3.09 12.95
CA PHE A 51 0.41 -3.81 13.34
C PHE A 51 0.40 -5.17 12.66
N LEU A 52 0.14 -6.22 13.43
CA LEU A 52 0.03 -7.59 12.94
C LEU A 52 -1.32 -8.18 13.34
N MET A 53 -2.00 -8.75 12.36
CA MET A 53 -3.31 -9.36 12.50
C MET A 53 -3.33 -10.68 11.73
N ALA A 54 -4.16 -11.62 12.20
CA ALA A 54 -4.43 -12.88 11.53
C ALA A 54 -5.76 -13.45 12.03
N ASP A 55 -6.26 -14.49 11.36
CA ASP A 55 -7.46 -15.22 11.75
C ASP A 55 -8.66 -14.28 11.94
N PRO A 56 -9.10 -13.56 10.88
CA PRO A 56 -10.20 -12.61 10.93
C PRO A 56 -11.52 -13.32 11.22
N PHE A 57 -12.47 -12.62 11.89
CA PHE A 57 -13.79 -13.18 12.15
C PHE A 57 -14.74 -13.06 10.95
N GLN A 58 -14.42 -12.22 9.97
CA GLN A 58 -15.15 -12.08 8.70
C GLN A 58 -14.24 -11.56 7.61
N THR A 59 -14.49 -11.94 6.36
CA THR A 59 -13.78 -11.45 5.17
C THR A 59 -14.75 -10.86 4.17
N ILE A 60 -14.30 -9.83 3.45
CA ILE A 60 -15.02 -9.18 2.36
C ILE A 60 -14.14 -9.33 1.11
N GLN A 61 -14.70 -9.93 0.08
CA GLN A 61 -14.09 -10.00 -1.24
C GLN A 61 -15.05 -9.39 -2.24
N ILE A 62 -14.64 -8.29 -2.90
CA ILE A 62 -15.44 -7.61 -3.92
C ILE A 62 -14.80 -7.86 -5.29
N PRO A 63 -15.52 -8.41 -6.26
CA PRO A 63 -15.00 -8.64 -7.59
C PRO A 63 -14.84 -7.32 -8.36
N LEU A 64 -14.01 -7.35 -9.42
CA LEU A 64 -13.90 -6.25 -10.37
C LEU A 64 -15.24 -5.97 -11.04
N GLY A 65 -15.51 -4.69 -11.34
CA GLY A 65 -16.74 -4.26 -12.00
C GLY A 65 -18.00 -4.32 -11.11
N SER A 66 -17.87 -4.49 -9.80
CA SER A 66 -19.02 -4.42 -8.86
C SER A 66 -19.69 -3.06 -8.92
N GLU A 67 -21.02 -3.01 -9.08
CA GLU A 67 -21.78 -1.75 -9.11
C GLU A 67 -21.86 -1.06 -7.74
N GLN A 68 -21.72 -1.80 -6.65
CA GLN A 68 -21.83 -1.29 -5.29
C GLN A 68 -20.68 -1.80 -4.40
N PRO A 69 -19.42 -1.47 -4.71
CA PRO A 69 -18.26 -2.10 -4.06
C PRO A 69 -18.12 -1.79 -2.58
N PHE A 70 -18.79 -0.75 -2.07
CA PHE A 70 -18.59 -0.24 -0.73
C PHE A 70 -19.72 -0.57 0.26
N VAL A 71 -20.86 -1.10 -0.19
CA VAL A 71 -22.05 -1.29 0.67
C VAL A 71 -21.78 -2.23 1.84
N GLU A 72 -21.15 -3.38 1.57
CA GLU A 72 -20.86 -4.36 2.63
C GLU A 72 -19.85 -3.82 3.65
N ILE A 73 -18.83 -3.10 3.17
CA ILE A 73 -17.81 -2.47 4.01
C ILE A 73 -18.45 -1.47 4.96
N GLY A 74 -19.30 -0.57 4.43
CA GLY A 74 -20.03 0.41 5.23
C GLY A 74 -20.91 -0.26 6.30
N ARG A 75 -21.66 -1.30 5.92
CA ARG A 75 -22.50 -2.07 6.86
C ARG A 75 -21.69 -2.66 8.02
N LEU A 76 -20.51 -3.22 7.77
CA LEU A 76 -19.67 -3.78 8.82
C LEU A 76 -19.07 -2.72 9.74
N LEU A 77 -18.63 -1.58 9.19
CA LEU A 77 -18.13 -0.47 10.00
C LEU A 77 -19.23 0.14 10.88
N ASP A 78 -20.48 0.19 10.40
CA ASP A 78 -21.62 0.65 11.21
C ASP A 78 -22.03 -0.38 12.26
N GLN A 79 -21.89 -1.67 11.97
CA GLN A 79 -22.24 -2.77 12.87
C GLN A 79 -21.26 -2.91 14.03
N PHE A 80 -19.97 -2.78 13.77
CA PHE A 80 -18.90 -2.96 14.73
C PHE A 80 -18.23 -1.62 15.03
N THR A 81 -18.61 -0.99 16.12
CA THR A 81 -18.04 0.27 16.57
C THR A 81 -17.36 0.11 17.91
N SER A 82 -16.26 0.80 18.13
CA SER A 82 -15.50 0.78 19.39
C SER A 82 -14.93 2.15 19.72
N PRO A 83 -14.87 2.56 20.99
CA PRO A 83 -14.14 3.76 21.36
C PRO A 83 -12.63 3.55 21.21
N THR A 84 -11.91 4.61 20.88
CA THR A 84 -10.45 4.63 20.93
C THR A 84 -9.94 4.58 22.37
N ILE A 85 -9.05 3.63 22.68
CA ILE A 85 -8.37 3.58 23.99
C ILE A 85 -7.19 4.54 23.95
N PRO A 86 -7.15 5.57 24.83
CA PRO A 86 -6.07 6.55 24.84
C PRO A 86 -4.70 5.92 25.12
N ASN A 87 -3.63 6.56 24.59
CA ASN A 87 -2.23 6.16 24.81
C ASN A 87 -1.83 4.78 24.27
N LEU A 88 -2.66 4.16 23.46
CA LEU A 88 -2.32 2.98 22.65
C LEU A 88 -2.06 3.36 21.19
N PRO A 89 -1.40 2.48 20.41
CA PRO A 89 -1.26 2.65 18.98
C PRO A 89 -2.62 2.85 18.27
N PRO A 90 -2.66 3.57 17.14
CA PRO A 90 -3.93 4.05 16.55
C PRO A 90 -4.81 2.94 15.98
N MET A 91 -4.25 1.84 15.49
CA MET A 91 -5.05 0.69 15.07
C MET A 91 -5.29 -0.24 16.25
N GLN A 92 -6.54 -0.35 16.69
CA GLN A 92 -6.94 -1.16 17.84
C GLN A 92 -7.89 -2.30 17.46
N GLY A 93 -8.37 -2.32 16.22
CA GLY A 93 -9.28 -3.29 15.60
C GLY A 93 -9.98 -2.63 14.41
N GLY A 94 -10.46 -3.42 13.45
CA GLY A 94 -11.08 -2.84 12.25
C GLY A 94 -11.10 -3.79 11.07
N LEU A 95 -11.46 -3.21 9.93
CA LEU A 95 -11.29 -3.83 8.62
C LEU A 95 -9.89 -3.47 8.11
N ALA A 96 -9.10 -4.46 7.71
CA ALA A 96 -7.80 -4.20 7.14
C ALA A 96 -7.56 -5.11 5.92
N GLY A 97 -6.78 -4.62 4.96
CA GLY A 97 -6.51 -5.33 3.72
C GLY A 97 -6.13 -4.37 2.60
N PHE A 98 -6.54 -4.67 1.35
CA PHE A 98 -6.17 -3.85 0.22
C PHE A 98 -7.34 -3.53 -0.72
N PHE A 99 -7.17 -2.43 -1.44
CA PHE A 99 -7.97 -1.96 -2.56
C PHE A 99 -7.09 -2.04 -3.81
N SER A 100 -7.49 -2.84 -4.81
CA SER A 100 -6.82 -2.91 -6.11
C SER A 100 -6.94 -1.58 -6.86
N TYR A 101 -5.92 -1.20 -7.64
CA TYR A 101 -6.05 -0.06 -8.56
C TYR A 101 -7.25 -0.21 -9.49
N ASP A 102 -7.52 -1.44 -9.92
CA ASP A 102 -8.59 -1.75 -10.88
C ASP A 102 -10.02 -1.61 -10.29
N LEU A 103 -10.14 -1.30 -8.97
CA LEU A 103 -11.38 -0.82 -8.36
C LEU A 103 -11.90 0.47 -9.04
N ASN A 104 -11.03 1.22 -9.72
CA ASN A 104 -11.41 2.39 -10.49
C ASN A 104 -12.53 2.11 -11.50
N GLN A 105 -12.61 0.89 -12.05
CA GLN A 105 -13.67 0.44 -12.97
C GLN A 105 -15.06 0.40 -12.32
N SER A 106 -15.10 0.26 -10.97
CA SER A 106 -16.35 0.29 -10.19
C SER A 106 -16.73 1.71 -9.70
N ILE A 107 -15.76 2.62 -9.63
CA ILE A 107 -15.96 4.01 -9.18
C ILE A 107 -16.26 4.91 -10.37
N GLU A 108 -15.55 4.70 -11.48
CA GLU A 108 -15.64 5.48 -12.72
C GLU A 108 -15.91 4.55 -13.91
N LYS A 109 -16.34 5.12 -15.03
CA LYS A 109 -16.56 4.35 -16.29
C LYS A 109 -15.23 4.23 -17.03
N ILE A 110 -14.37 3.36 -16.55
CA ILE A 110 -13.08 3.04 -17.17
C ILE A 110 -13.16 1.67 -17.81
N ASP A 111 -12.78 1.58 -19.08
CA ASP A 111 -12.75 0.29 -19.77
C ASP A 111 -11.67 -0.62 -19.18
N PRO A 112 -11.96 -1.92 -19.01
CA PRO A 112 -10.97 -2.86 -18.50
C PRO A 112 -9.83 -3.05 -19.52
N VAL A 113 -8.62 -3.28 -19.01
CA VAL A 113 -7.46 -3.61 -19.84
C VAL A 113 -7.56 -5.04 -20.38
N ALA A 114 -6.76 -5.35 -21.42
CA ALA A 114 -6.85 -6.62 -22.15
C ALA A 114 -6.46 -7.85 -21.30
N HIS A 115 -5.52 -7.70 -20.38
CA HIS A 115 -4.91 -8.82 -19.65
C HIS A 115 -4.94 -8.63 -18.15
N ASN A 116 -5.36 -9.64 -17.39
CA ASN A 116 -5.39 -9.65 -15.92
C ASN A 116 -5.05 -11.07 -15.42
N GLU A 117 -3.80 -11.44 -15.47
CA GLU A 117 -3.32 -12.80 -15.23
C GLU A 117 -3.47 -13.28 -13.78
N PHE A 118 -3.36 -12.40 -12.80
CA PHE A 118 -3.51 -12.78 -11.39
C PHE A 118 -4.94 -12.67 -10.88
N GLN A 119 -5.84 -12.04 -11.66
CA GLN A 119 -7.27 -11.91 -11.38
C GLN A 119 -7.57 -11.47 -9.93
N LEU A 120 -6.78 -10.53 -9.40
CA LEU A 120 -6.98 -10.03 -8.05
C LEU A 120 -8.38 -9.39 -7.91
N PRO A 121 -9.08 -9.64 -6.79
CA PRO A 121 -10.32 -8.92 -6.49
C PRO A 121 -10.13 -7.41 -6.44
N ALA A 122 -11.21 -6.65 -6.69
CA ALA A 122 -11.19 -5.19 -6.55
C ALA A 122 -10.89 -4.75 -5.12
N ILE A 123 -11.45 -5.47 -4.14
CA ILE A 123 -11.22 -5.22 -2.70
C ILE A 123 -11.11 -6.56 -1.97
N VAL A 124 -10.12 -6.65 -1.10
CA VAL A 124 -10.04 -7.70 -0.06
C VAL A 124 -9.81 -7.02 1.27
N LEU A 125 -10.81 -7.09 2.15
CA LEU A 125 -10.73 -6.61 3.52
C LEU A 125 -11.13 -7.73 4.48
N ALA A 126 -10.43 -7.82 5.60
CA ALA A 126 -10.71 -8.77 6.64
C ALA A 126 -10.98 -8.04 7.96
N ALA A 127 -11.96 -8.51 8.72
CA ALA A 127 -12.39 -7.92 9.98
C ALA A 127 -11.61 -8.58 11.13
N TYR A 128 -10.76 -7.81 11.79
CA TYR A 128 -9.90 -8.28 12.87
C TYR A 128 -10.38 -7.73 14.22
N ASP A 129 -10.70 -8.65 15.13
CA ASP A 129 -11.07 -8.35 16.51
C ASP A 129 -9.86 -8.31 17.45
N LEU A 130 -8.69 -8.81 17.00
CA LEU A 130 -7.44 -8.76 17.72
C LEU A 130 -6.32 -8.19 16.86
N VAL A 131 -5.57 -7.24 17.42
CA VAL A 131 -4.41 -6.61 16.82
C VAL A 131 -3.21 -6.73 17.76
N ILE A 132 -2.05 -7.11 17.23
CA ILE A 132 -0.76 -6.95 17.92
C ILE A 132 -0.16 -5.66 17.39
N ALA A 133 0.07 -4.69 18.29
CA ALA A 133 0.48 -3.34 17.94
C ALA A 133 1.81 -2.97 18.63
N TRP A 134 2.78 -2.54 17.85
CA TRP A 134 4.08 -2.06 18.32
C TRP A 134 4.15 -0.54 18.28
N ASP A 135 4.66 0.06 19.35
CA ASP A 135 5.19 1.42 19.37
C ASP A 135 6.71 1.34 19.40
N HIS A 136 7.34 1.56 18.27
CA HIS A 136 8.80 1.47 18.12
C HIS A 136 9.55 2.59 18.87
N GLN A 137 8.89 3.72 19.12
CA GLN A 137 9.48 4.82 19.89
C GLN A 137 9.55 4.49 21.38
N LEU A 138 8.48 3.90 21.91
CA LEU A 138 8.40 3.48 23.31
C LEU A 138 9.01 2.10 23.56
N ASN A 139 9.30 1.33 22.50
CA ASN A 139 9.72 -0.07 22.56
C ASN A 139 8.72 -0.93 23.36
N ARG A 140 7.42 -0.74 23.10
CA ARG A 140 6.32 -1.45 23.76
C ARG A 140 5.42 -2.12 22.74
N THR A 141 4.79 -3.22 23.15
CA THR A 141 3.91 -4.03 22.31
C THR A 141 2.68 -4.46 23.09
N TRP A 142 1.52 -4.39 22.44
CA TRP A 142 0.25 -4.80 23.05
C TRP A 142 -0.52 -5.75 22.14
N MET A 143 -1.28 -6.65 22.75
CA MET A 143 -2.45 -7.30 22.15
C MET A 143 -3.69 -6.54 22.56
N ILE A 144 -4.55 -6.19 21.61
CA ILE A 144 -5.81 -5.48 21.83
C ILE A 144 -6.91 -6.31 21.20
N SER A 145 -7.92 -6.74 21.98
CA SER A 145 -9.02 -7.57 21.50
C SER A 145 -10.38 -7.02 21.88
N HIS A 146 -11.24 -6.91 20.87
CA HIS A 146 -12.62 -6.40 21.00
C HIS A 146 -13.66 -7.47 21.30
N GLY A 147 -13.32 -8.75 21.11
CA GLY A 147 -14.27 -9.85 21.27
C GLY A 147 -15.38 -9.88 20.22
N PHE A 148 -15.24 -9.18 19.09
CA PHE A 148 -16.16 -9.29 17.96
C PHE A 148 -16.06 -10.68 17.29
N PRO A 149 -17.14 -11.20 16.65
CA PRO A 149 -18.43 -10.56 16.36
C PRO A 149 -19.48 -10.62 17.49
N GLU A 150 -19.11 -11.03 18.71
CA GLU A 150 -20.06 -11.05 19.83
C GLU A 150 -20.59 -9.63 20.11
N THR A 151 -21.86 -9.55 20.54
CA THR A 151 -22.54 -8.27 20.75
C THR A 151 -22.91 -8.01 22.20
N SER A 152 -23.00 -9.07 23.02
CA SER A 152 -23.23 -8.90 24.47
C SER A 152 -21.90 -8.64 25.17
N PRO A 153 -21.82 -7.70 26.14
CA PRO A 153 -20.59 -7.43 26.87
C PRO A 153 -19.94 -8.65 27.51
N GLU A 154 -20.75 -9.56 28.02
CA GLU A 154 -20.27 -10.79 28.67
C GLU A 154 -19.63 -11.75 27.68
N ASP A 155 -20.24 -11.94 26.50
CA ASP A 155 -19.71 -12.82 25.46
C ASP A 155 -18.51 -12.19 24.77
N GLN A 156 -18.50 -10.86 24.56
CA GLN A 156 -17.33 -10.12 24.07
C GLN A 156 -16.12 -10.31 25.00
N GLU A 157 -16.32 -10.19 26.31
CA GLU A 157 -15.24 -10.40 27.30
C GLU A 157 -14.69 -11.83 27.22
N LYS A 158 -15.56 -12.85 27.23
CA LYS A 158 -15.15 -14.25 27.11
C LYS A 158 -14.38 -14.52 25.82
N ARG A 159 -14.87 -13.98 24.69
CA ARG A 159 -14.21 -14.13 23.41
C ARG A 159 -12.86 -13.40 23.40
N ALA A 160 -12.80 -12.16 23.86
CA ALA A 160 -11.55 -11.39 23.90
C ALA A 160 -10.47 -12.10 24.74
N GLN A 161 -10.84 -12.66 25.90
CA GLN A 161 -9.94 -13.48 26.72
C GLN A 161 -9.47 -14.73 25.97
N SER A 162 -10.36 -15.42 25.28
CA SER A 162 -10.04 -16.60 24.47
C SER A 162 -9.09 -16.26 23.32
N ARG A 163 -9.32 -15.14 22.63
CA ARG A 163 -8.47 -14.65 21.52
C ARG A 163 -7.07 -14.31 22.01
N ILE A 164 -6.95 -13.53 23.10
CA ILE A 164 -5.65 -13.21 23.71
C ILE A 164 -4.89 -14.47 24.10
N LYS A 165 -5.58 -15.45 24.71
CA LYS A 165 -4.99 -16.73 25.10
C LYS A 165 -4.52 -17.52 23.85
N PHE A 166 -5.33 -17.61 22.81
CA PHE A 166 -4.99 -18.31 21.56
C PHE A 166 -3.73 -17.71 20.94
N PHE A 167 -3.70 -16.39 20.71
CA PHE A 167 -2.54 -15.73 20.11
C PHE A 167 -1.30 -15.82 21.01
N SER A 168 -1.44 -15.73 22.33
CA SER A 168 -0.32 -15.94 23.26
C SER A 168 0.28 -17.35 23.08
N ASN A 169 -0.55 -18.41 23.01
CA ASN A 169 -0.08 -19.77 22.82
C ASN A 169 0.66 -19.94 21.46
N VAL A 170 0.14 -19.33 20.38
CA VAL A 170 0.80 -19.36 19.07
C VAL A 170 2.16 -18.66 19.13
N LEU A 171 2.24 -17.51 19.80
CA LEU A 171 3.51 -16.78 19.95
C LEU A 171 4.53 -17.49 20.84
N GLU A 172 4.08 -18.29 21.81
CA GLU A 172 4.93 -19.06 22.71
C GLU A 172 5.35 -20.43 22.13
N SER A 173 4.65 -20.94 21.08
CA SER A 173 4.98 -22.22 20.45
C SER A 173 6.39 -22.20 19.86
N GLU A 174 7.10 -23.33 19.95
CA GLU A 174 8.43 -23.50 19.29
C GLU A 174 8.28 -23.81 17.81
N GLU A 175 7.11 -24.23 17.34
CA GLU A 175 6.84 -24.57 15.95
C GLU A 175 6.71 -23.29 15.11
N VAL A 176 7.65 -23.11 14.20
CA VAL A 176 7.50 -22.19 13.07
C VAL A 176 6.87 -23.00 11.94
N SER A 177 5.62 -22.74 11.63
CA SER A 177 4.91 -23.41 10.54
C SER A 177 5.59 -23.02 9.23
N HIS A 178 6.26 -23.99 8.59
CA HIS A 178 6.68 -23.83 7.20
C HIS A 178 5.44 -24.02 6.33
N SER A 179 5.11 -23.05 5.50
CA SER A 179 4.10 -23.22 4.46
C SER A 179 4.53 -24.39 3.57
N ASN A 180 3.61 -25.34 3.33
CA ASN A 180 3.83 -26.40 2.37
C ASN A 180 4.13 -25.78 1.01
N ASN A 181 5.31 -26.08 0.46
CA ASN A 181 5.68 -25.80 -0.92
C ASN A 181 4.93 -26.78 -1.86
N ASP A 182 3.61 -26.75 -1.85
CA ASP A 182 2.88 -27.29 -2.99
C ASP A 182 3.17 -26.37 -4.16
N GLN A 183 3.78 -26.91 -5.20
CA GLN A 183 4.05 -26.16 -6.44
C GLN A 183 2.68 -25.66 -6.96
N PRO A 184 2.42 -24.34 -6.97
CA PRO A 184 1.13 -23.85 -7.40
C PRO A 184 0.94 -24.20 -8.87
N HIS A 185 -0.23 -24.74 -9.20
CA HIS A 185 -0.64 -24.94 -10.58
C HIS A 185 -0.74 -23.59 -11.28
N LEU A 186 0.04 -23.42 -12.34
CA LEU A 186 -0.02 -22.26 -13.20
C LEU A 186 -1.40 -22.26 -13.90
N SER A 187 -2.18 -21.20 -13.81
CA SER A 187 -3.39 -21.06 -14.60
C SER A 187 -3.05 -20.93 -16.09
N GLU A 188 -3.98 -21.33 -16.98
CA GLU A 188 -3.78 -21.19 -18.42
C GLU A 188 -3.53 -19.73 -18.82
N ASP A 189 -4.23 -18.78 -18.19
CA ASP A 189 -4.08 -17.34 -18.43
C ASP A 189 -2.68 -16.84 -18.06
N LEU A 190 -2.17 -17.20 -16.88
CA LEU A 190 -0.82 -16.81 -16.49
C LEU A 190 0.24 -17.49 -17.37
N ALA A 191 0.06 -18.77 -17.74
CA ALA A 191 0.98 -19.45 -18.66
C ALA A 191 1.05 -18.75 -20.02
N LEU A 192 -0.09 -18.30 -20.56
CA LEU A 192 -0.15 -17.53 -21.80
C LEU A 192 0.58 -16.18 -21.66
N GLU A 193 0.30 -15.43 -20.59
CA GLU A 193 0.94 -14.14 -20.33
C GLU A 193 2.46 -14.25 -20.16
N VAL A 194 2.94 -15.26 -19.41
CA VAL A 194 4.37 -15.53 -19.26
C VAL A 194 5.02 -15.91 -20.61
N SER A 195 4.30 -16.65 -21.48
CA SER A 195 4.82 -17.00 -22.79
C SER A 195 4.91 -15.80 -23.73
N ASN A 196 3.97 -14.86 -23.64
CA ASN A 196 3.91 -13.65 -24.45
C ASN A 196 4.85 -12.54 -23.92
N ALA A 197 5.21 -12.59 -22.64
CA ALA A 197 6.09 -11.60 -22.04
C ALA A 197 7.53 -11.69 -22.59
N LEU A 198 8.13 -10.53 -22.81
CA LEU A 198 9.44 -10.38 -23.45
C LEU A 198 10.56 -10.56 -22.43
N ASN A 199 11.61 -11.28 -22.78
CA ASN A 199 12.85 -11.26 -22.00
C ASN A 199 13.48 -9.88 -22.04
N VAL A 200 13.95 -9.38 -20.91
CA VAL A 200 14.58 -8.07 -20.78
C VAL A 200 15.91 -8.18 -20.05
N ASP A 201 16.75 -7.15 -20.20
CA ASP A 201 18.00 -7.06 -19.47
C ASP A 201 17.73 -7.04 -17.96
N GLY A 202 18.54 -7.78 -17.18
CA GLY A 202 18.37 -7.85 -15.72
C GLY A 202 18.65 -9.23 -15.16
N PRO A 203 18.03 -9.59 -14.02
CA PRO A 203 18.11 -10.95 -13.47
C PRO A 203 17.71 -12.02 -14.47
N THR A 204 18.26 -13.23 -14.30
CA THR A 204 17.89 -14.40 -15.11
C THR A 204 16.37 -14.61 -15.04
N ASP A 205 15.77 -14.95 -16.17
CA ASP A 205 14.33 -15.22 -16.32
C ASP A 205 13.39 -14.02 -16.07
N LEU A 206 13.93 -12.80 -15.98
CA LEU A 206 13.12 -11.58 -15.89
C LEU A 206 12.44 -11.30 -17.23
N LYS A 207 11.14 -11.07 -17.17
CA LYS A 207 10.28 -10.75 -18.31
C LYS A 207 9.56 -9.41 -18.13
N SER A 208 9.11 -8.79 -19.23
CA SER A 208 8.31 -7.57 -19.22
C SER A 208 7.16 -7.66 -20.21
N ASN A 209 6.06 -6.93 -19.92
CA ASN A 209 4.96 -6.72 -20.86
C ASN A 209 5.30 -5.69 -21.96
N PHE A 210 6.41 -4.97 -21.83
CA PHE A 210 6.93 -4.01 -22.82
C PHE A 210 8.33 -4.38 -23.28
N SER A 211 8.62 -4.23 -24.58
CA SER A 211 9.99 -4.03 -25.02
C SER A 211 10.43 -2.61 -24.67
N LYS A 212 11.75 -2.39 -24.56
CA LYS A 212 12.31 -1.05 -24.34
C LYS A 212 11.75 -0.02 -25.33
N GLN A 213 11.77 -0.35 -26.63
CA GLN A 213 11.30 0.56 -27.66
C GLN A 213 9.81 0.85 -27.54
N HIS A 214 8.98 -0.19 -27.31
CA HIS A 214 7.54 0.00 -27.16
C HIS A 214 7.20 0.87 -25.96
N TYR A 215 7.92 0.72 -24.81
CA TYR A 215 7.73 1.61 -23.66
C TYR A 215 8.09 3.07 -24.01
N ILE A 216 9.21 3.29 -24.67
CA ILE A 216 9.65 4.62 -25.13
C ILE A 216 8.62 5.26 -26.07
N ASP A 217 8.10 4.48 -27.04
CA ASP A 217 7.06 4.95 -27.97
C ASP A 217 5.75 5.28 -27.22
N THR A 218 5.42 4.48 -26.20
CA THR A 218 4.24 4.73 -25.35
C THR A 218 4.41 5.98 -24.49
N VAL A 219 5.60 6.25 -23.95
CA VAL A 219 5.90 7.54 -23.29
C VAL A 219 5.70 8.70 -24.25
N GLN A 220 6.14 8.58 -25.52
CA GLN A 220 5.90 9.62 -26.53
C GLN A 220 4.40 9.84 -26.75
N ARG A 221 3.58 8.77 -26.84
CA ARG A 221 2.11 8.91 -26.93
C ARG A 221 1.51 9.64 -25.72
N CYS A 222 2.00 9.39 -24.50
CA CYS A 222 1.59 10.16 -23.33
C CYS A 222 1.90 11.67 -23.49
N ILE A 223 3.09 11.99 -23.99
CA ILE A 223 3.50 13.38 -24.28
C ILE A 223 2.59 14.01 -25.33
N ASP A 224 2.23 13.26 -26.37
CA ASP A 224 1.32 13.73 -27.43
C ASP A 224 -0.09 14.04 -26.87
N TYR A 225 -0.63 13.22 -25.95
CA TYR A 225 -1.88 13.52 -25.23
C TYR A 225 -1.78 14.80 -24.39
N ILE A 226 -0.62 15.03 -23.75
CA ILE A 226 -0.39 16.25 -22.96
C ILE A 226 -0.37 17.48 -23.89
N PHE A 227 0.30 17.42 -25.03
CA PHE A 227 0.31 18.53 -26.00
C PHE A 227 -1.04 18.73 -26.69
N ALA A 228 -1.86 17.69 -26.83
CA ALA A 228 -3.22 17.81 -27.32
C ALA A 228 -4.16 18.50 -26.28
N GLY A 229 -3.72 18.64 -25.03
CA GLY A 229 -4.47 19.30 -23.95
C GLY A 229 -5.45 18.36 -23.22
N ASP A 230 -5.33 17.03 -23.42
CA ASP A 230 -6.16 16.05 -22.72
C ASP A 230 -5.83 15.99 -21.22
N VAL A 231 -4.54 16.04 -20.88
CA VAL A 231 -4.03 15.89 -19.50
C VAL A 231 -2.78 16.74 -19.29
N PHE A 232 -2.42 16.98 -18.02
CA PHE A 232 -1.16 17.63 -17.64
C PHE A 232 -0.08 16.62 -17.28
N GLN A 233 -0.48 15.46 -16.75
CA GLN A 233 0.39 14.35 -16.34
C GLN A 233 -0.33 13.02 -16.49
N ILE A 234 0.43 11.97 -16.87
CA ILE A 234 0.01 10.57 -16.89
C ILE A 234 1.06 9.75 -16.15
N ASN A 235 0.66 8.90 -15.22
CA ASN A 235 1.56 7.92 -14.60
C ASN A 235 1.55 6.64 -15.43
N LEU A 236 2.58 6.43 -16.25
CA LEU A 236 2.73 5.24 -17.09
C LEU A 236 3.57 4.18 -16.38
N SER A 237 3.15 2.91 -16.47
CA SER A 237 3.86 1.79 -15.87
C SER A 237 4.18 0.66 -16.84
N GLN A 238 5.22 -0.12 -16.52
CA GLN A 238 5.49 -1.44 -17.06
C GLN A 238 5.43 -2.47 -15.96
N ARG A 239 5.15 -3.71 -16.33
CA ARG A 239 5.08 -4.85 -15.43
C ARG A 239 6.23 -5.82 -15.71
N LEU A 240 7.05 -6.06 -14.71
CA LEU A 240 8.06 -7.10 -14.74
C LEU A 240 7.51 -8.38 -14.09
N LEU A 241 7.90 -9.53 -14.61
CA LEU A 241 7.58 -10.86 -14.08
C LEU A 241 8.86 -11.65 -13.82
N HIS A 242 8.92 -12.34 -12.70
CA HIS A 242 10.02 -13.22 -12.35
C HIS A 242 9.47 -14.48 -11.67
N PRO A 243 10.00 -15.71 -11.98
CA PRO A 243 9.62 -16.92 -11.25
C PRO A 243 9.94 -16.79 -9.77
N SER A 244 9.10 -17.29 -8.89
CA SER A 244 9.37 -17.30 -7.45
C SER A 244 10.53 -18.26 -7.12
N ASN A 245 11.44 -17.83 -6.25
CA ASN A 245 12.59 -18.62 -5.81
C ASN A 245 12.67 -18.80 -4.28
N CYS A 246 11.73 -18.20 -3.55
CA CYS A 246 11.55 -18.38 -2.12
C CYS A 246 10.07 -18.17 -1.75
N ASP A 247 9.70 -18.42 -0.50
CA ASP A 247 8.37 -18.09 -0.03
C ASP A 247 8.16 -16.56 0.06
N SER A 248 6.89 -16.15 0.05
CA SER A 248 6.50 -14.74 -0.03
C SER A 248 6.87 -13.94 1.24
N LEU A 249 6.89 -14.56 2.41
CA LEU A 249 7.28 -13.89 3.65
C LEU A 249 8.80 -13.66 3.70
N GLU A 250 9.59 -14.61 3.20
CA GLU A 250 11.03 -14.42 3.04
C GLU A 250 11.33 -13.31 2.02
N LEU A 251 10.60 -13.27 0.90
CA LEU A 251 10.70 -12.14 -0.05
C LEU A 251 10.39 -10.80 0.63
N TYR A 252 9.37 -10.75 1.49
CA TYR A 252 9.06 -9.55 2.26
C TYR A 252 10.23 -9.11 3.16
N ARG A 253 10.85 -10.04 3.88
CA ARG A 253 12.02 -9.76 4.73
C ARG A 253 13.20 -9.20 3.93
N ARG A 254 13.46 -9.76 2.75
CA ARG A 254 14.49 -9.28 1.83
C ARG A 254 14.15 -7.89 1.31
N LEU A 255 12.88 -7.68 0.90
CA LEU A 255 12.41 -6.40 0.36
C LEU A 255 12.54 -5.27 1.38
N LYS A 256 12.11 -5.46 2.62
CA LYS A 256 12.20 -4.43 3.65
C LYS A 256 13.64 -4.07 4.03
N ASN A 257 14.58 -5.02 3.89
CA ASN A 257 16.00 -4.77 4.10
C ASN A 257 16.64 -4.00 2.93
N CYS A 258 16.23 -4.34 1.68
CA CYS A 258 16.71 -3.66 0.48
C CYS A 258 16.07 -2.27 0.27
N ASN A 259 14.86 -2.10 0.74
CA ASN A 259 14.01 -0.93 0.49
C ASN A 259 13.16 -0.59 1.72
N PRO A 260 13.80 -0.19 2.84
CA PRO A 260 13.06 0.17 4.06
C PRO A 260 12.08 1.32 3.78
N SER A 261 10.90 1.27 4.40
CA SER A 261 9.81 2.21 4.14
C SER A 261 8.93 2.43 5.37
N PRO A 262 8.23 3.58 5.47
CA PRO A 262 7.34 3.88 6.59
C PRO A 262 5.94 3.24 6.48
N PHE A 263 5.53 2.79 5.29
CA PHE A 263 4.20 2.22 5.01
C PHE A 263 4.29 0.89 4.28
N GLY A 264 5.27 0.06 4.65
CA GLY A 264 5.41 -1.30 4.14
C GLY A 264 4.33 -2.23 4.67
N GLY A 265 4.31 -3.45 4.13
CA GLY A 265 3.42 -4.49 4.66
C GLY A 265 3.46 -5.77 3.85
N TYR A 266 2.88 -6.78 4.47
CA TYR A 266 2.69 -8.11 3.90
C TYR A 266 1.26 -8.55 4.14
N PHE A 267 0.56 -9.02 3.13
CA PHE A 267 -0.80 -9.54 3.26
C PHE A 267 -0.96 -10.83 2.48
N ASP A 268 -1.23 -11.91 3.18
CA ASP A 268 -1.58 -13.20 2.59
C ASP A 268 -3.10 -13.34 2.48
N ILE A 269 -3.60 -13.34 1.26
CA ILE A 269 -5.03 -13.49 0.99
C ILE A 269 -5.42 -14.93 0.62
N SER A 270 -4.46 -15.84 0.50
CA SER A 270 -4.70 -17.21 0.00
C SER A 270 -5.68 -18.01 0.86
N GLY A 271 -5.66 -17.79 2.17
CA GLY A 271 -6.53 -18.53 3.11
C GLY A 271 -7.90 -17.89 3.35
N ILE A 272 -8.17 -16.73 2.73
CA ILE A 272 -9.40 -15.94 2.96
C ILE A 272 -10.13 -15.54 1.67
N THR A 273 -9.58 -15.89 0.51
CA THR A 273 -10.17 -15.67 -0.80
C THR A 273 -9.94 -16.88 -1.69
N ASP A 274 -10.62 -16.91 -2.85
CA ASP A 274 -10.37 -17.91 -3.89
C ASP A 274 -9.11 -17.60 -4.72
N CYS A 275 -8.45 -16.46 -4.48
CA CYS A 275 -7.24 -16.03 -5.16
C CYS A 275 -6.01 -16.33 -4.32
N PRO A 276 -5.13 -17.28 -4.72
CA PRO A 276 -3.91 -17.61 -3.97
C PRO A 276 -2.81 -16.57 -4.24
N ALA A 277 -2.87 -15.44 -3.54
CA ALA A 277 -1.92 -14.35 -3.74
C ALA A 277 -1.44 -13.72 -2.43
N GLN A 278 -0.25 -13.13 -2.48
CA GLN A 278 0.32 -12.33 -1.40
C GLN A 278 0.72 -10.96 -1.94
N ILE A 279 0.44 -9.91 -1.16
CA ILE A 279 0.84 -8.54 -1.43
C ILE A 279 2.03 -8.20 -0.56
N ILE A 280 3.15 -7.83 -1.18
CA ILE A 280 4.46 -7.62 -0.55
C ILE A 280 4.90 -6.20 -0.87
N SER A 281 4.83 -5.30 0.10
CA SER A 281 4.98 -3.86 -0.13
C SER A 281 6.07 -3.22 0.71
N ALA A 282 6.87 -2.37 0.08
CA ALA A 282 7.78 -1.43 0.71
C ALA A 282 7.39 0.01 0.33
N SER A 283 6.13 0.35 0.54
CA SER A 283 5.58 1.65 0.14
C SER A 283 6.16 2.81 0.95
N PRO A 284 6.65 3.88 0.28
CA PRO A 284 7.08 5.09 0.94
C PRO A 284 5.95 6.10 1.16
N GLU A 285 4.77 5.92 0.56
CA GLU A 285 3.76 6.96 0.41
C GLU A 285 2.43 6.60 1.08
N ARG A 286 1.87 7.57 1.84
CA ARG A 286 0.53 7.48 2.43
C ARG A 286 -0.50 8.03 1.44
N LEU A 287 -1.60 7.29 1.22
CA LEU A 287 -2.77 7.81 0.51
C LEU A 287 -3.53 8.79 1.40
N CYS A 288 -3.93 8.33 2.59
CA CYS A 288 -4.57 9.18 3.60
C CYS A 288 -4.49 8.57 4.99
N SER A 289 -4.63 9.41 6.01
CA SER A 289 -4.96 8.99 7.37
C SER A 289 -6.18 9.76 7.88
N VAL A 290 -6.93 9.15 8.81
CA VAL A 290 -8.08 9.78 9.48
C VAL A 290 -7.95 9.58 10.98
N ARG A 291 -8.03 10.67 11.75
CA ARG A 291 -8.13 10.66 13.22
C ARG A 291 -9.09 11.74 13.67
N ASP A 292 -10.00 11.42 14.55
CA ASP A 292 -11.00 12.38 15.05
C ASP A 292 -11.71 13.14 13.92
N ARG A 293 -12.01 12.44 12.80
CA ARG A 293 -12.59 12.97 11.56
C ARG A 293 -11.70 13.97 10.79
N ILE A 294 -10.47 14.19 11.21
CA ILE A 294 -9.48 14.95 10.44
C ILE A 294 -8.78 14.00 9.47
N VAL A 295 -8.89 14.33 8.19
CA VAL A 295 -8.20 13.63 7.09
C VAL A 295 -6.89 14.35 6.81
N GLU A 296 -5.82 13.59 6.63
CA GLU A 296 -4.54 14.09 6.12
C GLU A 296 -4.13 13.25 4.91
N THR A 297 -3.67 13.91 3.84
CA THR A 297 -2.96 13.29 2.71
C THR A 297 -1.56 13.88 2.60
N ARG A 298 -0.55 13.04 2.22
CA ARG A 298 0.86 13.47 2.19
C ARG A 298 1.54 13.06 0.88
N PRO A 299 1.25 13.76 -0.24
CA PRO A 299 1.90 13.44 -1.51
C PRO A 299 3.40 13.75 -1.47
N ILE A 300 4.18 12.86 -2.08
CA ILE A 300 5.63 12.96 -2.23
C ILE A 300 5.94 13.17 -3.70
N LYS A 301 6.72 14.22 -4.02
CA LYS A 301 7.34 14.42 -5.33
C LYS A 301 8.77 14.92 -5.13
N GLY A 302 9.66 14.43 -5.97
CA GLY A 302 11.08 14.72 -5.82
C GLY A 302 11.72 13.85 -4.73
N THR A 303 12.74 13.11 -5.13
CA THR A 303 13.52 12.24 -4.24
C THR A 303 14.99 12.35 -4.60
N ARG A 304 15.84 12.46 -3.59
CA ARG A 304 17.29 12.36 -3.74
C ARG A 304 17.83 11.35 -2.74
N ARG A 305 18.83 10.59 -3.15
CA ARG A 305 19.49 9.61 -2.29
C ARG A 305 20.39 10.33 -1.28
N ARG A 306 20.36 9.85 -0.03
CA ARG A 306 21.38 10.19 0.96
C ARG A 306 22.50 9.15 0.94
N THR A 307 23.72 9.63 0.99
CA THR A 307 24.93 8.79 0.94
C THR A 307 25.62 8.65 2.31
N GLY A 308 25.21 9.48 3.29
CA GLY A 308 25.90 9.63 4.57
C GLY A 308 27.17 10.50 4.48
N GLN A 309 27.49 11.02 3.29
CA GLN A 309 28.61 11.97 3.09
C GLN A 309 28.07 13.40 3.18
N PRO A 310 28.44 14.19 4.20
CA PRO A 310 27.79 15.47 4.50
C PRO A 310 27.74 16.44 3.31
N MET A 311 28.84 16.58 2.54
CA MET A 311 28.89 17.51 1.41
C MET A 311 28.00 17.05 0.23
N VAL A 312 27.92 15.74 -0.03
CA VAL A 312 27.06 15.17 -1.09
C VAL A 312 25.59 15.31 -0.68
N ASP A 313 25.27 15.06 0.59
CA ASP A 313 23.92 15.15 1.11
C ASP A 313 23.42 16.61 1.14
N ILE A 314 24.30 17.59 1.46
CA ILE A 314 23.99 19.03 1.38
C ILE A 314 23.68 19.42 -0.07
N GLN A 315 24.52 19.01 -1.03
CA GLN A 315 24.28 19.29 -2.46
C GLN A 315 22.95 18.69 -2.93
N ALA A 316 22.69 17.42 -2.60
CA ALA A 316 21.44 16.75 -2.95
C ALA A 316 20.21 17.48 -2.36
N ARG A 317 20.32 18.03 -1.15
CA ARG A 317 19.30 18.86 -0.51
C ARG A 317 19.05 20.16 -1.27
N GLU A 318 20.13 20.87 -1.61
CA GLU A 318 20.04 22.15 -2.35
C GLU A 318 19.45 21.94 -3.74
N GLU A 319 19.89 20.90 -4.48
CA GLU A 319 19.37 20.54 -5.78
C GLU A 319 17.86 20.19 -5.72
N LEU A 320 17.41 19.47 -4.68
CA LEU A 320 16.01 19.11 -4.51
C LEU A 320 15.15 20.34 -4.19
N LEU A 321 15.60 21.21 -3.31
CA LEU A 321 14.90 22.45 -2.94
C LEU A 321 14.82 23.44 -4.11
N ALA A 322 15.84 23.47 -4.98
CA ALA A 322 15.91 24.34 -6.16
C ALA A 322 15.17 23.75 -7.39
N SER A 323 14.68 22.49 -7.33
CA SER A 323 14.04 21.84 -8.47
C SER A 323 12.66 22.44 -8.74
N GLU A 324 12.56 23.32 -9.72
CA GLU A 324 11.28 23.90 -10.18
C GLU A 324 10.33 22.82 -10.69
N LYS A 325 10.85 21.79 -11.37
CA LYS A 325 10.08 20.65 -11.86
C LYS A 325 9.40 19.92 -10.70
N ASP A 326 10.18 19.45 -9.70
CA ASP A 326 9.65 18.67 -8.58
C ASP A 326 8.61 19.49 -7.78
N ARG A 327 8.83 20.81 -7.62
CA ARG A 327 7.89 21.72 -6.97
C ARG A 327 6.61 21.92 -7.76
N ALA A 328 6.68 22.09 -9.08
CA ALA A 328 5.51 22.27 -9.94
C ALA A 328 4.64 21.00 -9.95
N GLU A 329 5.25 19.82 -10.08
CA GLU A 329 4.56 18.53 -10.00
C GLU A 329 3.91 18.34 -8.63
N ASN A 330 4.61 18.66 -7.53
CA ASN A 330 4.06 18.55 -6.18
C ASN A 330 2.86 19.49 -6.01
N THR A 331 2.95 20.76 -6.43
CA THR A 331 1.84 21.73 -6.36
C THR A 331 0.62 21.25 -7.13
N MET A 332 0.80 20.68 -8.31
CA MET A 332 -0.30 20.12 -9.11
C MET A 332 -1.01 18.97 -8.37
N ILE A 333 -0.26 18.08 -7.74
CA ILE A 333 -0.84 16.98 -6.96
C ILE A 333 -1.55 17.49 -5.71
N VAL A 334 -1.01 18.52 -5.05
CA VAL A 334 -1.68 19.19 -3.91
C VAL A 334 -3.03 19.76 -4.34
N ASP A 335 -3.12 20.41 -5.49
CA ASP A 335 -4.40 20.95 -5.99
C ASP A 335 -5.40 19.83 -6.32
N LEU A 336 -4.94 18.70 -6.87
CA LEU A 336 -5.77 17.53 -7.10
C LEU A 336 -6.29 16.95 -5.78
N MET A 337 -5.42 16.79 -4.76
CA MET A 337 -5.82 16.30 -3.43
C MET A 337 -6.82 17.25 -2.74
N ARG A 338 -6.63 18.58 -2.86
CA ARG A 338 -7.57 19.56 -2.35
C ARG A 338 -8.95 19.40 -3.00
N ASN A 339 -8.99 19.21 -4.32
CA ASN A 339 -10.23 18.97 -5.05
C ASN A 339 -10.92 17.69 -4.52
N ASP A 340 -10.19 16.58 -4.42
CA ASP A 340 -10.74 15.31 -3.94
C ASP A 340 -11.30 15.41 -2.52
N LEU A 341 -10.55 16.05 -1.59
CA LEU A 341 -11.00 16.24 -0.21
C LEU A 341 -12.20 17.20 -0.11
N SER A 342 -12.33 18.18 -1.02
CA SER A 342 -13.46 19.14 -1.00
C SER A 342 -14.83 18.47 -1.20
N ILE A 343 -14.86 17.30 -1.84
CA ILE A 343 -16.06 16.49 -2.06
C ILE A 343 -16.65 16.04 -0.72
N VAL A 344 -15.81 15.61 0.21
CA VAL A 344 -16.20 14.91 1.45
C VAL A 344 -15.90 15.70 2.72
N CYS A 345 -15.03 16.70 2.68
CA CYS A 345 -14.68 17.54 3.82
C CYS A 345 -15.48 18.84 3.88
N GLU A 346 -15.60 19.42 5.06
CA GLU A 346 -16.18 20.75 5.28
C GLU A 346 -15.40 21.77 4.46
N SER A 347 -16.10 22.67 3.74
CA SER A 347 -15.49 23.51 2.69
C SER A 347 -14.40 24.46 3.22
N ASP A 348 -14.54 24.93 4.45
CA ASP A 348 -13.60 25.84 5.13
C ASP A 348 -12.47 25.11 5.89
N SER A 349 -12.53 23.79 5.94
CA SER A 349 -11.54 22.96 6.64
C SER A 349 -10.41 22.48 5.74
N VAL A 350 -10.60 22.47 4.42
CA VAL A 350 -9.57 21.96 3.48
C VAL A 350 -8.43 22.98 3.36
N ARG A 351 -7.27 22.63 3.84
CA ARG A 351 -6.08 23.49 3.87
C ARG A 351 -4.81 22.73 3.52
N VAL A 352 -3.83 23.46 3.01
CA VAL A 352 -2.46 22.96 2.81
C VAL A 352 -1.69 23.25 4.09
N GLY A 353 -1.31 22.19 4.81
CA GLY A 353 -0.53 22.31 6.05
C GLY A 353 0.94 22.59 5.75
N GLN A 354 1.49 21.83 4.78
CA GLN A 354 2.88 21.95 4.31
C GLN A 354 2.89 21.97 2.79
N LEU A 355 3.78 22.77 2.18
CA LEU A 355 3.93 22.82 0.72
C LEU A 355 5.39 22.71 0.32
N CYS A 356 5.76 21.61 -0.34
CA CYS A 356 7.11 21.33 -0.82
C CYS A 356 8.17 21.46 0.28
N GLU A 357 7.90 20.93 1.47
CA GLU A 357 8.85 20.88 2.56
C GLU A 357 9.79 19.68 2.43
N LEU A 358 11.02 19.86 2.87
CA LEU A 358 12.03 18.81 2.82
C LEU A 358 11.90 17.89 4.03
N GLU A 359 11.69 16.62 3.79
CA GLU A 359 11.78 15.57 4.80
C GLU A 359 13.05 14.74 4.61
N GLU A 360 13.79 14.58 5.72
CA GLU A 360 15.05 13.85 5.74
C GLU A 360 14.86 12.47 6.38
N TYR A 361 15.09 11.43 5.58
CA TYR A 361 15.11 10.04 6.01
C TYR A 361 16.56 9.53 6.08
N GLN A 362 16.74 8.35 6.65
CA GLN A 362 18.08 7.78 6.78
C GLN A 362 18.80 7.62 5.43
N SER A 363 18.09 7.23 4.37
CA SER A 363 18.66 6.90 3.06
C SER A 363 18.20 7.80 1.92
N VAL A 364 17.21 8.67 2.13
CA VAL A 364 16.60 9.52 1.10
C VAL A 364 16.16 10.88 1.66
N LEU A 365 16.06 11.86 0.75
CA LEU A 365 15.44 13.16 0.95
C LEU A 365 14.18 13.21 0.07
N HIS A 366 13.07 13.71 0.62
CA HIS A 366 11.82 13.89 -0.10
C HIS A 366 11.32 15.33 -0.03
N LEU A 367 10.68 15.82 -1.11
CA LEU A 367 9.79 16.98 -1.04
C LEU A 367 8.38 16.48 -0.77
N VAL A 368 7.84 16.88 0.37
CA VAL A 368 6.53 16.45 0.87
C VAL A 368 5.61 17.65 0.99
N SER A 369 4.35 17.46 0.65
CA SER A 369 3.28 18.40 1.00
C SER A 369 2.25 17.69 1.85
N SER A 370 1.43 18.44 2.60
CA SER A 370 0.29 17.90 3.32
C SER A 370 -0.97 18.70 3.00
N VAL A 371 -2.08 17.97 2.81
CA VAL A 371 -3.41 18.55 2.70
C VAL A 371 -4.28 17.93 3.76
N GLU A 372 -4.94 18.78 4.54
CA GLU A 372 -5.81 18.37 5.63
C GLU A 372 -7.25 18.83 5.35
N GLY A 373 -8.21 18.10 5.92
CA GLY A 373 -9.63 18.47 5.89
C GLY A 373 -10.40 17.74 6.98
N LYS A 374 -11.54 18.30 7.40
CA LYS A 374 -12.44 17.66 8.36
C LYS A 374 -13.63 17.06 7.64
N LEU A 375 -13.88 15.76 7.78
CA LEU A 375 -15.02 15.09 7.18
C LEU A 375 -16.34 15.75 7.59
N LYS A 376 -17.21 16.02 6.60
CA LYS A 376 -18.59 16.48 6.82
C LYS A 376 -19.34 15.52 7.75
N PRO A 377 -20.23 15.97 8.65
CA PRO A 377 -20.99 15.10 9.53
C PRO A 377 -21.76 13.97 8.81
N SER A 378 -22.19 14.22 7.57
CA SER A 378 -22.91 13.27 6.70
C SER A 378 -22.02 12.31 5.94
N LYS A 379 -20.69 12.41 6.07
CA LYS A 379 -19.71 11.61 5.35
C LYS A 379 -18.93 10.70 6.28
N ASN A 380 -18.56 9.50 5.80
CA ASN A 380 -17.83 8.49 6.54
C ASN A 380 -16.52 8.09 5.82
N LEU A 381 -15.81 7.07 6.35
CA LEU A 381 -14.55 6.58 5.78
C LEU A 381 -14.73 6.03 4.35
N ILE A 382 -15.87 5.45 4.05
CA ILE A 382 -16.15 4.88 2.73
C ILE A 382 -16.37 5.96 1.69
N ASP A 383 -17.10 7.03 2.05
CA ASP A 383 -17.23 8.21 1.20
C ASP A 383 -15.85 8.83 0.90
N LEU A 384 -14.96 8.85 1.90
CA LEU A 384 -13.60 9.35 1.72
C LEU A 384 -12.83 8.49 0.71
N VAL A 385 -12.80 7.16 0.90
CA VAL A 385 -12.10 6.25 -0.01
C VAL A 385 -12.63 6.42 -1.43
N ALA A 386 -13.95 6.45 -1.62
CA ALA A 386 -14.56 6.64 -2.94
C ALA A 386 -14.17 7.97 -3.61
N ALA A 387 -13.96 9.04 -2.83
CA ALA A 387 -13.62 10.36 -3.36
C ALA A 387 -12.14 10.49 -3.75
N ILE A 388 -11.23 9.87 -2.99
CA ILE A 388 -9.78 10.03 -3.20
C ILE A 388 -9.14 8.92 -4.02
N PHE A 389 -9.79 7.76 -4.16
CA PHE A 389 -9.24 6.58 -4.83
C PHE A 389 -9.50 6.58 -6.35
N PRO A 390 -8.53 6.11 -7.15
CA PRO A 390 -7.13 5.91 -6.80
C PRO A 390 -6.39 7.23 -6.57
N GLY A 391 -5.24 7.17 -5.89
CA GLY A 391 -4.45 8.36 -5.56
C GLY A 391 -4.05 9.18 -6.78
N GLY A 392 -4.10 10.51 -6.67
CA GLY A 392 -3.74 11.39 -7.78
C GLY A 392 -2.27 11.33 -8.17
N SER A 393 -1.37 11.04 -7.20
CA SER A 393 0.08 10.96 -7.43
C SER A 393 0.49 9.80 -8.35
N ILE A 394 -0.38 8.76 -8.49
CA ILE A 394 -0.13 7.55 -9.27
C ILE A 394 -1.07 7.39 -10.48
N THR A 395 -1.92 8.36 -10.75
CA THR A 395 -2.81 8.41 -11.92
C THR A 395 -2.39 9.53 -12.87
N GLY A 396 -2.78 10.74 -12.58
CA GLY A 396 -2.50 11.93 -13.36
C GLY A 396 -3.57 13.00 -13.18
N ALA A 397 -3.49 14.05 -13.96
CA ALA A 397 -4.40 15.19 -13.86
C ALA A 397 -4.84 15.66 -15.25
N PRO A 398 -6.17 15.81 -15.52
CA PRO A 398 -7.32 15.42 -14.70
C PRO A 398 -7.43 13.91 -14.48
N LYS A 399 -7.86 13.47 -13.28
CA LYS A 399 -7.77 12.06 -12.81
C LYS A 399 -8.47 11.08 -13.74
N VAL A 400 -9.75 11.29 -14.06
CA VAL A 400 -10.56 10.37 -14.88
C VAL A 400 -9.95 10.23 -16.27
N ARG A 401 -9.61 11.34 -16.94
CA ARG A 401 -9.01 11.31 -18.26
C ARG A 401 -7.64 10.60 -18.26
N ALA A 402 -6.83 10.81 -17.24
CA ALA A 402 -5.58 10.09 -17.09
C ALA A 402 -5.79 8.57 -16.95
N MET A 403 -6.81 8.13 -16.18
CA MET A 403 -7.14 6.71 -16.04
C MET A 403 -7.63 6.08 -17.35
N GLU A 404 -8.43 6.80 -18.16
CA GLU A 404 -8.84 6.35 -19.50
C GLU A 404 -7.62 6.11 -20.40
N ILE A 405 -6.69 7.05 -20.43
CA ILE A 405 -5.46 6.95 -21.24
C ILE A 405 -4.56 5.81 -20.72
N ILE A 406 -4.43 5.65 -19.41
CA ILE A 406 -3.68 4.54 -18.81
C ILE A 406 -4.27 3.20 -19.27
N SER A 407 -5.59 3.04 -19.22
CA SER A 407 -6.28 1.83 -19.65
C SER A 407 -6.10 1.55 -21.15
N GLU A 408 -6.00 2.59 -21.99
CA GLU A 408 -5.69 2.46 -23.41
C GLU A 408 -4.24 2.03 -23.68
N LEU A 409 -3.28 2.56 -22.89
CA LEU A 409 -1.86 2.44 -23.17
C LEU A 409 -1.20 1.25 -22.47
N GLU A 410 -1.65 0.87 -21.29
CA GLU A 410 -1.12 -0.27 -20.53
C GLU A 410 -1.87 -1.55 -20.94
N PRO A 411 -1.18 -2.58 -21.43
CA PRO A 411 -1.84 -3.80 -21.89
C PRO A 411 -2.37 -4.68 -20.75
N CYS A 412 -1.89 -4.47 -19.51
CA CYS A 412 -2.15 -5.36 -18.38
C CYS A 412 -2.73 -4.60 -17.18
N ALA A 413 -3.61 -5.28 -16.43
CA ALA A 413 -4.13 -4.79 -15.16
C ALA A 413 -3.01 -4.47 -14.17
N ARG A 414 -3.20 -3.42 -13.40
CA ARG A 414 -2.24 -3.03 -12.34
C ARG A 414 -2.38 -3.90 -11.09
N GLY A 415 -3.56 -4.46 -10.83
CA GLY A 415 -3.83 -5.26 -9.64
C GLY A 415 -3.59 -4.46 -8.36
N ALA A 416 -2.76 -4.99 -7.46
CA ALA A 416 -2.41 -4.29 -6.22
C ALA A 416 -1.57 -3.03 -6.46
N TYR A 417 -0.74 -3.00 -7.50
CA TYR A 417 0.11 -1.84 -7.80
C TYR A 417 -0.71 -0.57 -8.07
N CYS A 418 -0.32 0.55 -7.47
CA CYS A 418 -1.07 1.81 -7.47
C CYS A 418 -2.45 1.73 -6.80
N GLY A 419 -2.79 0.62 -6.18
CA GLY A 419 -3.88 0.50 -5.23
C GLY A 419 -3.50 1.03 -3.85
N SER A 420 -4.16 0.53 -2.81
CA SER A 420 -3.93 0.95 -1.42
C SER A 420 -4.05 -0.23 -0.47
N MET A 421 -3.22 -0.27 0.57
CA MET A 421 -3.31 -1.23 1.67
C MET A 421 -3.27 -0.48 3.01
N GLY A 422 -4.03 -0.98 3.98
CA GLY A 422 -4.08 -0.38 5.30
C GLY A 422 -5.31 -0.82 6.08
N TYR A 423 -5.85 0.06 6.92
CA TYR A 423 -6.98 -0.25 7.77
C TYR A 423 -8.04 0.86 7.83
N LEU A 424 -9.26 0.44 8.13
CA LEU A 424 -10.43 1.25 8.51
C LEU A 424 -10.85 0.79 9.90
N GLY A 425 -10.54 1.58 10.93
CA GLY A 425 -10.75 1.25 12.34
C GLY A 425 -12.23 1.26 12.74
N PHE A 426 -12.61 0.38 13.68
CA PHE A 426 -13.93 0.38 14.30
C PHE A 426 -14.20 1.64 15.13
N ASP A 427 -13.18 2.43 15.41
CA ASP A 427 -13.25 3.74 16.08
C ASP A 427 -13.39 4.92 15.09
N GLY A 428 -13.50 4.66 13.80
CA GLY A 428 -13.56 5.68 12.74
C GLY A 428 -12.20 6.24 12.34
N SER A 429 -11.10 5.68 12.82
CA SER A 429 -9.75 5.98 12.33
C SER A 429 -9.45 5.24 11.02
N ALA A 430 -8.46 5.72 10.25
CA ALA A 430 -7.96 5.01 9.07
C ALA A 430 -6.50 5.38 8.81
N ASP A 431 -5.75 4.48 8.20
CA ASP A 431 -4.45 4.77 7.60
C ASP A 431 -4.25 3.86 6.38
N LEU A 432 -4.13 4.46 5.21
CA LEU A 432 -4.05 3.81 3.92
C LEU A 432 -2.79 4.29 3.19
N ASN A 433 -2.00 3.35 2.66
CA ASN A 433 -0.84 3.65 1.83
C ASN A 433 -1.20 3.70 0.33
N ILE A 434 -0.22 4.04 -0.50
CA ILE A 434 -0.26 3.81 -1.95
C ILE A 434 0.66 2.63 -2.25
N LEU A 435 0.13 1.58 -2.87
CA LEU A 435 0.89 0.36 -3.18
C LEU A 435 1.85 0.58 -4.36
N ILE A 436 2.93 1.31 -4.12
CA ILE A 436 4.11 1.41 -4.97
C ILE A 436 5.30 0.70 -4.31
N ARG A 437 6.33 0.34 -5.06
CA ARG A 437 7.41 -0.54 -4.58
C ARG A 437 6.84 -1.85 -4.00
N THR A 438 5.85 -2.38 -4.71
CA THR A 438 5.02 -3.51 -4.29
C THR A 438 5.19 -4.65 -5.27
N ILE A 439 5.32 -5.86 -4.74
CA ILE A 439 5.38 -7.11 -5.48
C ILE A 439 4.09 -7.88 -5.15
N THR A 440 3.44 -8.43 -6.17
CA THR A 440 2.37 -9.40 -5.98
C THR A 440 2.94 -10.78 -6.27
N ALA A 441 2.79 -11.71 -5.32
CA ALA A 441 3.16 -13.11 -5.49
C ALA A 441 1.89 -13.92 -5.74
N SER A 442 1.87 -14.72 -6.80
CA SER A 442 0.80 -15.67 -7.10
C SER A 442 1.28 -16.75 -8.06
N GLN A 443 0.77 -17.98 -7.90
CA GLN A 443 0.95 -19.09 -8.84
C GLN A 443 2.42 -19.35 -9.22
N GLY A 444 3.36 -19.17 -8.28
CA GLY A 444 4.80 -19.39 -8.52
C GLY A 444 5.51 -18.27 -9.28
N TRP A 445 4.87 -17.09 -9.42
CA TRP A 445 5.42 -15.91 -10.08
C TRP A 445 5.33 -14.67 -9.20
N TRP A 446 6.25 -13.76 -9.42
CA TRP A 446 6.27 -12.43 -8.84
C TRP A 446 6.01 -11.38 -9.90
N GLN A 447 4.98 -10.58 -9.70
CA GLN A 447 4.69 -9.40 -10.50
C GLN A 447 5.32 -8.18 -9.84
N ILE A 448 6.17 -7.46 -10.57
CA ILE A 448 6.99 -6.34 -10.08
C ILE A 448 6.71 -5.13 -10.97
N PRO A 449 5.60 -4.43 -10.76
CA PRO A 449 5.24 -3.27 -11.58
C PRO A 449 6.01 -2.03 -11.15
N VAL A 450 6.38 -1.21 -12.15
CA VAL A 450 7.14 0.02 -11.98
C VAL A 450 6.72 1.07 -12.99
N GLY A 451 6.66 2.33 -12.58
CA GLY A 451 6.24 3.42 -13.46
C GLY A 451 6.68 4.79 -12.99
N GLY A 452 6.30 5.79 -13.76
CA GLY A 452 6.62 7.18 -13.49
C GLY A 452 5.61 8.17 -14.07
N GLY A 453 5.57 9.38 -13.52
CA GLY A 453 4.74 10.47 -14.02
C GLY A 453 5.35 11.12 -15.27
N ILE A 454 4.64 11.02 -16.38
CA ILE A 454 5.01 11.62 -17.65
C ILE A 454 4.40 13.01 -17.75
N VAL A 455 5.21 14.00 -18.07
CA VAL A 455 4.84 15.42 -18.25
C VAL A 455 5.35 15.94 -19.58
N SER A 456 4.97 17.14 -20.00
CA SER A 456 5.27 17.72 -21.32
C SER A 456 6.77 17.79 -21.68
N HIS A 457 7.63 17.89 -20.68
CA HIS A 457 9.10 17.95 -20.87
C HIS A 457 9.82 16.64 -20.52
N SER A 458 9.07 15.56 -20.30
CA SER A 458 9.64 14.23 -20.13
C SER A 458 10.43 13.78 -21.36
N ILE A 459 11.55 13.10 -21.12
CA ILE A 459 12.39 12.53 -22.16
C ILE A 459 12.18 11.02 -22.15
N PRO A 460 11.58 10.41 -23.21
CA PRO A 460 11.14 9.02 -23.19
C PRO A 460 12.21 8.01 -22.75
N GLN A 461 13.44 8.18 -23.19
CA GLN A 461 14.55 7.33 -22.79
C GLN A 461 14.84 7.42 -21.28
N LYS A 462 14.77 8.63 -20.70
CA LYS A 462 15.04 8.84 -19.27
C LYS A 462 13.90 8.28 -18.40
N GLU A 463 12.66 8.39 -18.85
CA GLU A 463 11.50 7.82 -18.15
C GLU A 463 11.60 6.27 -18.11
N TYR A 464 12.04 5.64 -19.20
CA TYR A 464 12.34 4.21 -19.19
C TYR A 464 13.44 3.86 -18.17
N GLU A 465 14.55 4.60 -18.16
CA GLU A 465 15.66 4.39 -17.22
C GLU A 465 15.23 4.62 -15.76
N GLU A 466 14.30 5.55 -15.52
CA GLU A 466 13.73 5.81 -14.19
C GLU A 466 12.95 4.60 -13.67
N THR A 467 12.20 3.88 -14.54
CA THR A 467 11.49 2.66 -14.09
C THR A 467 12.45 1.61 -13.56
N TRP A 468 13.60 1.41 -14.20
CA TRP A 468 14.64 0.48 -13.74
C TRP A 468 15.27 0.94 -12.42
N THR A 469 15.48 2.23 -12.26
CA THR A 469 15.96 2.80 -10.99
C THR A 469 14.97 2.52 -9.87
N LYS A 470 13.67 2.64 -10.13
CA LYS A 470 12.61 2.33 -9.19
C LYS A 470 12.48 0.83 -8.91
N ALA A 471 12.75 -0.03 -9.90
CA ALA A 471 12.77 -1.49 -9.75
C ALA A 471 13.93 -2.00 -8.90
N ALA A 472 15.07 -1.30 -8.90
CA ALA A 472 16.35 -1.81 -8.40
C ALA A 472 16.31 -2.40 -6.98
N GLY A 473 15.54 -1.79 -6.06
CA GLY A 473 15.36 -2.31 -4.69
C GLY A 473 14.59 -3.64 -4.65
N MET A 474 13.53 -3.74 -5.44
CA MET A 474 12.72 -4.96 -5.57
C MET A 474 13.50 -6.08 -6.26
N LEU A 475 14.19 -5.75 -7.35
CA LEU A 475 15.01 -6.73 -8.08
C LEU A 475 16.15 -7.29 -7.22
N ARG A 476 16.79 -6.47 -6.40
CA ARG A 476 17.78 -6.98 -5.42
C ARG A 476 17.17 -7.96 -4.44
N ALA A 477 15.97 -7.68 -3.91
CA ALA A 477 15.28 -8.60 -2.99
C ALA A 477 14.98 -9.95 -3.65
N VAL A 478 14.59 -9.92 -4.93
CA VAL A 478 14.28 -11.10 -5.76
C VAL A 478 15.52 -11.97 -6.02
N THR A 479 16.72 -11.36 -6.16
CA THR A 479 17.94 -12.04 -6.58
C THR A 479 18.94 -12.32 -5.46
N MET A 480 18.61 -12.08 -4.18
CA MET A 480 19.55 -12.16 -3.05
C MET A 480 20.26 -13.52 -2.90
N ASP A 481 19.68 -14.61 -3.42
CA ASP A 481 20.28 -15.97 -3.36
C ASP A 481 20.94 -16.42 -4.68
N GLN A 482 20.85 -15.61 -5.73
CA GLN A 482 21.58 -15.89 -6.97
C GLN A 482 23.01 -15.42 -6.75
N ALA A 483 23.93 -16.37 -6.48
CA ALA A 483 25.37 -16.07 -6.47
C ALA A 483 25.74 -15.37 -7.79
N PRO A 484 26.61 -14.36 -7.78
CA PRO A 484 27.06 -13.76 -9.02
C PRO A 484 27.71 -14.85 -9.88
N ALA A 485 27.17 -15.02 -11.08
CA ALA A 485 27.71 -15.94 -12.09
C ALA A 485 29.11 -15.49 -12.55
#